data_08d88e4936a7ac60f68fead2fb3261ff
#
_entry.id   08d88e4936a7ac60f68fead2fb3261ff
#
_cell.length_a   1.000
_cell.length_b   1.000
_cell.length_c   1.000
_cell.angle_alpha   90.00
_cell.angle_beta   90.00
_cell.angle_gamma   90.00
#
_symmetry.space_group_name_H-M   'P 1'
#
loop_
_entity.id
_entity.type
_entity.pdbx_description
1 polymer ?
#
loop_
_entity_poly.entity_id
_entity_poly.type
_entity_poly.pdbx_seq_one_letter_code
_entity_poly.pdbx_strand_id
1 'polypeptide(L)'
;NDDTCAERMAAHLSQGAQSIFIKFLIDFAKQEGGKPSTDAMIAAIWTTLGWGGLRSKKITRGTITRLPWYSRIYSTIVGVVASADKHGEDSFCGIKLEELVPNFSFTRTAFLSLMGREPTDDELFEFQVLLGLIITNGPGTISAQGSKGAVSADGPEMPDRVQVNKAFIGFLTHTGFAHGGNGYEAAAFLIEQ
;
A
#
# COMPACT_ATOMS: atom_id res chain seq x y z
N ASN A 1 0.31 -9.70 -18.05
CA ASN A 1 -0.39 -8.53 -17.44
C ASN A 1 0.53 -7.66 -16.56
N ASP A 2 1.70 -8.16 -16.16
CA ASP A 2 2.70 -7.36 -15.40
C ASP A 2 3.32 -6.27 -16.30
N ASP A 3 3.51 -6.54 -17.59
CA ASP A 3 4.11 -5.62 -18.56
C ASP A 3 3.26 -4.36 -18.80
N THR A 4 1.93 -4.49 -18.83
CA THR A 4 1.00 -3.38 -19.03
C THR A 4 1.00 -2.41 -17.84
N CYS A 5 1.15 -2.88 -16.62
CA CYS A 5 1.22 -2.04 -15.42
C CYS A 5 2.52 -1.21 -15.41
N ALA A 6 3.66 -1.85 -15.71
CA ALA A 6 4.94 -1.16 -15.80
C ALA A 6 4.97 -0.09 -16.92
N GLU A 7 4.33 -0.37 -18.06
CA GLU A 7 4.19 0.59 -19.16
C GLU A 7 3.35 1.80 -18.77
N ARG A 8 2.21 1.58 -18.11
CA ARG A 8 1.35 2.66 -17.59
C ARG A 8 2.08 3.52 -16.56
N MET A 9 2.83 2.89 -15.64
CA MET A 9 3.66 3.60 -14.67
C MET A 9 4.74 4.43 -15.37
N ALA A 10 5.45 3.86 -16.35
CA ALA A 10 6.49 4.57 -17.09
C ALA A 10 5.91 5.76 -17.89
N ALA A 11 4.78 5.57 -18.57
CA ALA A 11 4.10 6.62 -19.33
C ALA A 11 3.61 7.76 -18.41
N HIS A 12 3.06 7.43 -17.24
CA HIS A 12 2.57 8.42 -16.29
C HIS A 12 3.70 9.21 -15.65
N LEU A 13 4.79 8.53 -15.26
CA LEU A 13 5.98 9.16 -14.68
C LEU A 13 6.81 9.93 -15.70
N SER A 14 6.68 9.62 -17.01
CA SER A 14 7.37 10.38 -18.07
C SER A 14 6.80 11.79 -18.27
N GLN A 15 5.58 12.05 -17.79
CA GLN A 15 4.94 13.36 -17.84
C GLN A 15 5.32 14.26 -16.64
N GLY A 16 5.92 13.71 -15.60
CA GLY A 16 6.37 14.41 -14.39
C GLY A 16 7.90 14.54 -14.29
N ALA A 17 8.37 14.94 -13.12
CA ALA A 17 9.80 15.03 -12.83
C ALA A 17 10.49 13.67 -12.94
N GLN A 18 11.16 13.43 -14.07
CA GLN A 18 11.89 12.18 -14.30
C GLN A 18 13.07 12.07 -13.33
N SER A 19 13.01 11.12 -12.42
CA SER A 19 14.15 10.82 -11.59
C SER A 19 15.21 10.06 -12.39
N ILE A 20 16.46 10.25 -12.00
CA ILE A 20 17.60 9.55 -12.58
C ILE A 20 17.44 8.02 -12.48
N PHE A 21 16.83 7.52 -11.43
CA PHE A 21 16.65 6.07 -11.19
C PHE A 21 15.59 5.47 -12.12
N ILE A 22 14.49 6.19 -12.35
CA ILE A 22 13.44 5.75 -13.27
C ILE A 22 13.97 5.77 -14.70
N LYS A 23 14.65 6.86 -15.10
CA LYS A 23 15.25 6.96 -16.42
C LYS A 23 16.30 5.87 -16.66
N PHE A 24 17.22 5.67 -15.70
CA PHE A 24 18.21 4.61 -15.77
C PHE A 24 17.57 3.24 -15.98
N LEU A 25 16.53 2.91 -15.21
CA LEU A 25 15.84 1.63 -15.32
C LEU A 25 15.20 1.43 -16.69
N ILE A 26 14.55 2.46 -17.23
CA ILE A 26 13.92 2.41 -18.55
C ILE A 26 14.97 2.23 -19.65
N ASP A 27 16.06 2.99 -19.58
CA ASP A 27 17.14 2.93 -20.58
C ASP A 27 17.87 1.59 -20.51
N PHE A 28 18.13 1.06 -19.30
CA PHE A 28 18.72 -0.27 -19.09
C PHE A 28 17.84 -1.37 -19.67
N ALA A 29 16.55 -1.38 -19.35
CA ALA A 29 15.62 -2.37 -19.87
C ALA A 29 15.55 -2.37 -21.41
N LYS A 30 15.59 -1.19 -22.03
CA LYS A 30 15.66 -1.05 -23.50
C LYS A 30 16.96 -1.63 -24.08
N GLN A 31 18.10 -1.41 -23.44
CA GLN A 31 19.39 -1.95 -23.87
C GLN A 31 19.41 -3.48 -23.85
N GLU A 32 18.75 -4.07 -22.84
CA GLU A 32 18.59 -5.53 -22.71
C GLU A 32 17.47 -6.09 -23.62
N GLY A 33 16.86 -5.28 -24.48
CA GLY A 33 15.81 -5.69 -25.42
C GLY A 33 14.46 -5.97 -24.78
N GLY A 34 14.22 -5.47 -23.56
CA GLY A 34 13.01 -5.68 -22.78
C GLY A 34 12.38 -4.42 -22.25
N LYS A 35 11.44 -4.61 -21.32
CA LYS A 35 10.74 -3.56 -20.58
C LYS A 35 10.96 -3.75 -19.09
N PRO A 36 10.95 -2.67 -18.28
CA PRO A 36 11.08 -2.83 -16.83
C PRO A 36 9.86 -3.59 -16.27
N SER A 37 10.09 -4.49 -15.33
CA SER A 37 9.00 -5.13 -14.58
C SER A 37 8.33 -4.14 -13.63
N THR A 38 7.09 -4.44 -13.22
CA THR A 38 6.36 -3.65 -12.22
C THR A 38 7.15 -3.50 -10.93
N ASP A 39 7.77 -4.57 -10.43
CA ASP A 39 8.58 -4.51 -9.21
C ASP A 39 9.81 -3.61 -9.34
N ALA A 40 10.48 -3.65 -10.49
CA ALA A 40 11.60 -2.77 -10.77
C ALA A 40 11.17 -1.29 -10.80
N MET A 41 10.00 -0.99 -11.39
CA MET A 41 9.44 0.37 -11.40
C MET A 41 9.10 0.84 -9.98
N ILE A 42 8.45 0.01 -9.16
CA ILE A 42 8.15 0.34 -7.76
C ILE A 42 9.45 0.60 -6.99
N ALA A 43 10.48 -0.21 -7.19
CA ALA A 43 11.79 -0.01 -6.55
C ALA A 43 12.45 1.31 -6.98
N ALA A 44 12.39 1.67 -8.27
CA ALA A 44 12.94 2.93 -8.77
C ALA A 44 12.20 4.15 -8.19
N ILE A 45 10.87 4.08 -8.06
CA ILE A 45 10.05 5.13 -7.43
C ILE A 45 10.47 5.31 -5.97
N TRP A 46 10.53 4.23 -5.19
CA TRP A 46 10.91 4.32 -3.78
C TRP A 46 12.35 4.77 -3.57
N THR A 47 13.26 4.37 -4.45
CA THR A 47 14.64 4.88 -4.43
C THR A 47 14.68 6.38 -4.70
N THR A 48 13.85 6.85 -5.63
CA THR A 48 13.71 8.28 -5.93
C THR A 48 13.23 9.06 -4.72
N LEU A 49 12.12 8.62 -4.12
CA LEU A 49 11.51 9.28 -2.96
C LEU A 49 12.42 9.23 -1.73
N GLY A 50 13.12 8.12 -1.52
CA GLY A 50 13.99 7.90 -0.37
C GLY A 50 15.42 8.46 -0.53
N TRP A 51 15.82 8.90 -1.72
CA TRP A 51 17.22 9.26 -2.00
C TRP A 51 17.79 10.36 -1.09
N GLY A 52 17.03 11.41 -0.85
CA GLY A 52 17.42 12.49 0.05
C GLY A 52 17.64 12.02 1.48
N GLY A 53 16.74 11.16 1.97
CA GLY A 53 16.84 10.54 3.30
C GLY A 53 18.04 9.60 3.43
N LEU A 54 18.34 8.83 2.38
CA LEU A 54 19.50 7.93 2.35
C LEU A 54 20.81 8.72 2.36
N ARG A 55 20.92 9.76 1.52
CA ARG A 55 22.12 10.63 1.48
C ARG A 55 22.37 11.35 2.80
N SER A 56 21.32 11.81 3.45
CA SER A 56 21.40 12.48 4.76
C SER A 56 21.50 11.51 5.94
N LYS A 57 21.57 10.20 5.69
CA LYS A 57 21.59 9.13 6.71
C LYS A 57 20.39 9.12 7.67
N LYS A 58 19.27 9.75 7.29
CA LYS A 58 18.01 9.71 8.05
C LYS A 58 17.27 8.38 7.89
N ILE A 59 17.48 7.69 6.76
CA ILE A 59 16.99 6.35 6.51
C ILE A 59 18.12 5.45 6.05
N THR A 60 17.97 4.14 6.22
CA THR A 60 18.98 3.16 5.83
C THR A 60 18.67 2.58 4.45
N ARG A 61 19.65 1.91 3.84
CA ARG A 61 19.46 1.12 2.63
C ARG A 61 18.37 0.05 2.85
N GLY A 62 18.40 -0.64 4.00
CA GLY A 62 17.40 -1.62 4.38
C GLY A 62 15.97 -1.06 4.47
N THR A 63 15.81 0.21 4.80
CA THR A 63 14.51 0.89 4.75
C THR A 63 13.99 0.95 3.32
N ILE A 64 14.78 1.47 2.38
CA ILE A 64 14.36 1.61 0.97
C ILE A 64 14.03 0.25 0.34
N THR A 65 14.84 -0.76 0.59
CA THR A 65 14.65 -2.10 -0.01
C THR A 65 13.37 -2.80 0.44
N ARG A 66 12.76 -2.39 1.57
CA ARG A 66 11.50 -2.95 2.07
C ARG A 66 10.26 -2.20 1.57
N LEU A 67 10.39 -0.93 1.19
CA LEU A 67 9.25 -0.11 0.78
C LEU A 67 8.45 -0.67 -0.41
N PRO A 68 9.07 -1.29 -1.44
CA PRO A 68 8.31 -1.96 -2.50
C PRO A 68 7.36 -3.04 -1.97
N TRP A 69 7.83 -3.83 -1.01
CA TRP A 69 7.04 -4.87 -0.38
C TRP A 69 5.89 -4.32 0.45
N TYR A 70 6.14 -3.30 1.27
CA TYR A 70 5.10 -2.64 2.04
C TYR A 70 4.02 -2.04 1.15
N SER A 71 4.41 -1.34 0.07
CA SER A 71 3.43 -0.74 -0.84
C SER A 71 2.55 -1.78 -1.52
N ARG A 72 3.10 -2.95 -1.89
CA ARG A 72 2.30 -4.05 -2.42
C ARG A 72 1.27 -4.55 -1.39
N ILE A 73 1.66 -4.76 -0.14
CA ILE A 73 0.74 -5.21 0.92
C ILE A 73 -0.41 -4.22 1.08
N TYR A 74 -0.10 -2.93 1.24
CA TYR A 74 -1.13 -1.89 1.40
C TYR A 74 -2.08 -1.83 0.20
N SER A 75 -1.56 -1.89 -1.01
CA SER A 75 -2.38 -1.87 -2.23
C SER A 75 -3.23 -3.14 -2.36
N THR A 76 -2.67 -4.30 -2.00
CA THR A 76 -3.40 -5.58 -2.06
C THR A 76 -4.58 -5.60 -1.09
N ILE A 77 -4.46 -5.03 0.10
CA ILE A 77 -5.58 -4.95 1.06
C ILE A 77 -6.77 -4.22 0.41
N VAL A 78 -6.53 -3.05 -0.18
CA VAL A 78 -7.57 -2.28 -0.88
C VAL A 78 -8.13 -3.08 -2.06
N GLY A 79 -7.26 -3.73 -2.85
CA GLY A 79 -7.65 -4.56 -3.98
C GLY A 79 -8.51 -5.77 -3.60
N VAL A 80 -8.19 -6.45 -2.48
CA VAL A 80 -8.98 -7.58 -1.98
C VAL A 80 -10.38 -7.15 -1.55
N VAL A 81 -10.50 -6.01 -0.89
CA VAL A 81 -11.82 -5.45 -0.51
C VAL A 81 -12.65 -5.15 -1.76
N ALA A 82 -12.04 -4.53 -2.77
CA ALA A 82 -12.70 -4.19 -4.03
C ALA A 82 -13.04 -5.42 -4.90
N SER A 83 -12.23 -6.49 -4.86
CA SER A 83 -12.43 -7.68 -5.69
C SER A 83 -13.60 -8.57 -5.22
N ALA A 84 -14.20 -8.27 -4.08
CA ALA A 84 -15.50 -8.84 -3.71
C ALA A 84 -16.62 -8.38 -4.66
N ASP A 85 -16.41 -7.31 -5.40
CA ASP A 85 -17.30 -6.80 -6.43
C ASP A 85 -16.94 -7.39 -7.80
N LYS A 86 -17.93 -7.99 -8.49
CA LYS A 86 -17.74 -8.71 -9.76
C LYS A 86 -17.62 -7.75 -10.95
N HIS A 87 -16.57 -6.95 -10.99
CA HIS A 87 -16.26 -6.09 -12.14
C HIS A 87 -15.09 -6.65 -12.95
N GLY A 88 -15.09 -6.38 -14.27
CA GLY A 88 -14.12 -6.95 -15.20
C GLY A 88 -12.66 -6.63 -14.86
N GLU A 89 -11.73 -7.38 -15.46
CA GLU A 89 -10.30 -7.39 -15.13
C GLU A 89 -9.57 -6.02 -15.18
N ASP A 90 -10.12 -5.04 -15.92
CA ASP A 90 -9.53 -3.71 -16.10
C ASP A 90 -10.28 -2.60 -15.34
N SER A 91 -11.12 -2.96 -14.36
CA SER A 91 -11.89 -1.99 -13.57
C SER A 91 -11.76 -2.24 -12.06
N PHE A 92 -11.95 -1.18 -11.28
CA PHE A 92 -11.98 -1.20 -9.83
C PHE A 92 -13.27 -0.51 -9.38
N CYS A 93 -14.17 -1.25 -8.76
CA CYS A 93 -15.52 -0.76 -8.40
C CYS A 93 -16.25 -0.09 -9.59
N GLY A 94 -16.13 -0.67 -10.77
CA GLY A 94 -16.76 -0.16 -12.00
C GLY A 94 -16.03 0.99 -12.70
N ILE A 95 -14.98 1.53 -12.12
CA ILE A 95 -14.15 2.59 -12.72
C ILE A 95 -12.96 1.95 -13.43
N LYS A 96 -12.72 2.33 -14.68
CA LYS A 96 -11.57 1.83 -15.44
C LYS A 96 -10.25 2.24 -14.79
N LEU A 97 -9.26 1.34 -14.76
CA LEU A 97 -7.95 1.63 -14.16
C LEU A 97 -7.25 2.83 -14.82
N GLU A 98 -7.48 3.06 -16.11
CA GLU A 98 -6.95 4.23 -16.84
C GLU A 98 -7.49 5.56 -16.33
N GLU A 99 -8.70 5.57 -15.82
CA GLU A 99 -9.34 6.73 -15.20
C GLU A 99 -8.97 6.83 -13.72
N LEU A 100 -8.98 5.72 -13.00
CA LEU A 100 -8.73 5.66 -11.57
C LEU A 100 -7.31 6.09 -11.22
N VAL A 101 -6.29 5.55 -11.92
CA VAL A 101 -4.88 5.76 -11.57
C VAL A 101 -4.45 7.24 -11.60
N PRO A 102 -4.77 8.04 -12.63
CA PRO A 102 -4.37 9.45 -12.66
C PRO A 102 -5.22 10.37 -11.76
N ASN A 103 -6.46 9.99 -11.46
CA ASN A 103 -7.43 10.92 -10.88
C ASN A 103 -7.74 10.64 -9.41
N PHE A 104 -7.42 9.45 -8.90
CA PHE A 104 -7.77 9.04 -7.54
C PHE A 104 -6.55 8.95 -6.64
N SER A 105 -6.61 9.62 -5.48
CA SER A 105 -5.66 9.35 -4.40
C SER A 105 -5.90 7.96 -3.80
N PHE A 106 -4.89 7.41 -3.12
CA PHE A 106 -5.05 6.12 -2.41
C PHE A 106 -6.21 6.17 -1.39
N THR A 107 -6.38 7.28 -0.68
CA THR A 107 -7.48 7.46 0.28
C THR A 107 -8.84 7.43 -0.41
N ARG A 108 -8.97 8.09 -1.57
CA ARG A 108 -10.20 8.07 -2.37
C ARG A 108 -10.51 6.68 -2.90
N THR A 109 -9.49 5.97 -3.37
CA THR A 109 -9.62 4.58 -3.82
C THR A 109 -10.02 3.64 -2.67
N ALA A 110 -9.44 3.82 -1.48
CA ALA A 110 -9.81 3.05 -0.29
C ALA A 110 -11.26 3.32 0.14
N PHE A 111 -11.72 4.57 0.12
CA PHE A 111 -13.12 4.90 0.38
C PHE A 111 -14.06 4.22 -0.64
N LEU A 112 -13.73 4.32 -1.93
CA LEU A 112 -14.49 3.68 -3.01
C LEU A 112 -14.62 2.18 -2.79
N SER A 113 -13.53 1.50 -2.36
CA SER A 113 -13.55 0.05 -2.12
C SER A 113 -14.47 -0.38 -0.98
N LEU A 114 -14.65 0.49 0.03
CA LEU A 114 -15.50 0.21 1.19
C LEU A 114 -16.96 0.59 0.96
N MET A 115 -17.20 1.68 0.26
CA MET A 115 -18.53 2.29 0.11
C MET A 115 -19.20 1.99 -1.24
N GLY A 116 -18.45 1.44 -2.23
CA GLY A 116 -18.94 1.17 -3.59
C GLY A 116 -19.29 2.44 -4.40
N ARG A 117 -18.93 3.61 -3.90
CA ARG A 117 -19.15 4.92 -4.54
C ARG A 117 -18.04 5.90 -4.25
N GLU A 118 -17.94 6.95 -5.04
CA GLU A 118 -17.01 8.04 -4.77
C GLU A 118 -17.41 8.85 -3.53
N PRO A 119 -16.44 9.36 -2.77
CA PRO A 119 -16.69 10.31 -1.69
C PRO A 119 -16.96 11.72 -2.23
N THR A 120 -17.72 12.50 -1.50
CA THR A 120 -17.67 13.96 -1.57
C THR A 120 -16.34 14.45 -0.99
N ASP A 121 -16.00 15.73 -1.18
CA ASP A 121 -14.77 16.28 -0.61
C ASP A 121 -14.80 16.28 0.94
N ASP A 122 -15.96 16.54 1.54
CA ASP A 122 -16.15 16.48 3.00
C ASP A 122 -15.98 15.05 3.53
N GLU A 123 -16.62 14.06 2.89
CA GLU A 123 -16.47 12.64 3.25
C GLU A 123 -15.03 12.17 3.09
N LEU A 124 -14.34 12.61 2.04
CA LEU A 124 -12.93 12.27 1.82
C LEU A 124 -12.06 12.84 2.94
N PHE A 125 -12.31 14.08 3.35
CA PHE A 125 -11.61 14.71 4.47
C PHE A 125 -11.87 13.97 5.78
N GLU A 126 -13.13 13.68 6.12
CA GLU A 126 -13.50 12.93 7.32
C GLU A 126 -12.86 11.53 7.33
N PHE A 127 -12.90 10.83 6.21
CA PHE A 127 -12.28 9.51 6.07
C PHE A 127 -10.76 9.57 6.24
N GLN A 128 -10.11 10.60 5.72
CA GLN A 128 -8.67 10.81 5.89
C GLN A 128 -8.31 11.09 7.36
N VAL A 129 -9.13 11.90 8.06
CA VAL A 129 -8.96 12.13 9.50
C VAL A 129 -9.15 10.83 10.28
N LEU A 130 -10.18 10.04 9.97
CA LEU A 130 -10.43 8.74 10.58
C LEU A 130 -9.21 7.83 10.43
N LEU A 131 -8.70 7.66 9.21
CA LEU A 131 -7.52 6.82 8.96
C LEU A 131 -6.29 7.32 9.73
N GLY A 132 -6.11 8.64 9.83
CA GLY A 132 -5.04 9.24 10.62
C GLY A 132 -5.14 8.92 12.12
N LEU A 133 -6.34 8.94 12.67
CA LEU A 133 -6.58 8.65 14.09
C LEU A 133 -6.35 7.17 14.45
N ILE A 134 -6.66 6.25 13.53
CA ILE A 134 -6.52 4.80 13.76
C ILE A 134 -5.20 4.21 13.26
N ILE A 135 -4.30 5.03 12.69
CA ILE A 135 -3.05 4.55 12.07
C ILE A 135 -2.12 3.86 13.08
N THR A 136 -2.26 4.19 14.35
CA THR A 136 -1.46 3.57 15.42
C THR A 136 -2.31 3.28 16.64
N ASN A 137 -2.17 2.07 17.14
CA ASN A 137 -2.82 1.61 18.38
C ASN A 137 -1.80 1.36 19.51
N GLY A 138 -0.55 1.72 19.25
CA GLY A 138 0.56 1.58 20.20
C GLY A 138 1.24 0.21 20.19
N PRO A 139 2.51 0.17 20.63
CA PRO A 139 3.35 -1.03 20.56
C PRO A 139 2.98 -2.11 21.58
N GLY A 140 2.16 -1.78 22.57
CA GLY A 140 1.73 -2.69 23.66
C GLY A 140 0.42 -3.43 23.35
N THR A 141 -0.25 -3.16 22.23
CA THR A 141 -1.51 -3.79 21.90
C THR A 141 -1.35 -5.28 21.55
N ILE A 142 -2.42 -6.04 21.70
CA ILE A 142 -2.44 -7.48 21.40
C ILE A 142 -1.99 -7.75 19.96
N SER A 143 -2.50 -6.99 19.00
CA SER A 143 -2.14 -7.13 17.59
C SER A 143 -0.68 -6.78 17.31
N ALA A 144 -0.12 -5.75 17.97
CA ALA A 144 1.29 -5.41 17.88
C ALA A 144 2.17 -6.51 18.50
N GLN A 145 1.74 -7.11 19.59
CA GLN A 145 2.44 -8.26 20.20
C GLN A 145 2.40 -9.49 19.29
N GLY A 146 1.28 -9.74 18.63
CA GLY A 146 1.16 -10.79 17.61
C GLY A 146 2.16 -10.60 16.46
N SER A 147 2.27 -9.39 15.94
CA SER A 147 3.28 -9.04 14.92
C SER A 147 4.70 -9.31 15.40
N LYS A 148 5.05 -8.83 16.58
CA LYS A 148 6.38 -9.01 17.18
C LYS A 148 6.68 -10.48 17.44
N GLY A 149 5.73 -11.24 17.98
CA GLY A 149 5.87 -12.67 18.22
C GLY A 149 6.12 -13.44 16.94
N ALA A 150 5.38 -13.14 15.87
CA ALA A 150 5.52 -13.83 14.59
C ALA A 150 6.89 -13.63 13.94
N VAL A 151 7.52 -12.45 14.09
CA VAL A 151 8.85 -12.17 13.51
C VAL A 151 9.99 -12.49 14.46
N SER A 152 9.75 -12.64 15.77
CA SER A 152 10.80 -12.93 16.75
C SER A 152 11.47 -14.28 16.51
N ALA A 153 10.77 -15.22 15.87
CA ALA A 153 11.31 -16.52 15.48
C ALA A 153 12.41 -16.43 14.41
N ASP A 154 12.54 -15.29 13.71
CA ASP A 154 13.60 -15.09 12.71
C ASP A 154 14.96 -14.77 13.35
N GLY A 155 14.99 -14.54 14.68
CA GLY A 155 16.19 -14.28 15.47
C GLY A 155 16.77 -12.88 15.30
N PRO A 156 17.66 -12.48 16.23
CA PRO A 156 18.28 -11.16 16.24
C PRO A 156 19.33 -10.96 15.14
N GLU A 157 19.80 -12.04 14.51
CA GLU A 157 20.86 -12.01 13.50
C GLU A 157 20.42 -11.50 12.15
N MET A 158 19.10 -11.26 11.96
CA MET A 158 18.50 -10.87 10.68
C MET A 158 17.65 -9.59 10.76
N PRO A 159 18.12 -8.51 11.40
CA PRO A 159 17.31 -7.31 11.62
C PRO A 159 16.84 -6.66 10.32
N ASP A 160 17.58 -6.86 9.23
CA ASP A 160 17.26 -6.32 7.90
C ASP A 160 16.34 -7.23 7.06
N ARG A 161 15.97 -8.39 7.58
CA ARG A 161 15.14 -9.39 6.89
C ARG A 161 13.80 -9.67 7.55
N VAL A 162 13.26 -8.69 8.29
CA VAL A 162 11.92 -8.82 8.86
C VAL A 162 10.93 -9.21 7.78
N GLN A 163 10.29 -10.36 7.95
CA GLN A 163 9.28 -10.85 7.03
C GLN A 163 7.96 -10.14 7.30
N VAL A 164 7.67 -9.14 6.47
CA VAL A 164 6.47 -8.29 6.62
C VAL A 164 5.18 -9.12 6.56
N ASN A 165 5.14 -10.15 5.71
CA ASN A 165 4.04 -11.10 5.65
C ASN A 165 3.79 -11.80 6.98
N LYS A 166 4.84 -12.28 7.67
CA LYS A 166 4.72 -12.86 9.01
C LYS A 166 4.19 -11.85 10.03
N ALA A 167 4.76 -10.64 10.04
CA ALA A 167 4.31 -9.57 10.93
C ALA A 167 2.82 -9.27 10.70
N PHE A 168 2.39 -9.22 9.45
CA PHE A 168 1.01 -8.94 9.07
C PHE A 168 0.06 -10.10 9.44
N ILE A 169 0.45 -11.34 9.21
CA ILE A 169 -0.31 -12.51 9.66
C ILE A 169 -0.41 -12.52 11.19
N GLY A 170 0.69 -12.28 11.90
CA GLY A 170 0.69 -12.17 13.36
C GLY A 170 -0.22 -11.05 13.87
N PHE A 171 -0.28 -9.90 13.19
CA PHE A 171 -1.24 -8.84 13.46
C PHE A 171 -2.68 -9.35 13.26
N LEU A 172 -3.00 -9.92 12.11
CA LEU A 172 -4.36 -10.36 11.78
C LEU A 172 -4.88 -11.45 12.71
N THR A 173 -4.04 -12.41 13.11
CA THR A 173 -4.46 -13.49 14.04
C THR A 173 -4.77 -12.99 15.45
N HIS A 174 -4.35 -11.78 15.80
CA HIS A 174 -4.59 -11.14 17.08
C HIS A 174 -5.61 -9.99 17.00
N THR A 175 -6.30 -9.87 15.89
CA THR A 175 -7.49 -9.02 15.73
C THR A 175 -8.73 -9.88 15.78
N GLY A 176 -9.82 -9.34 16.31
CA GLY A 176 -11.07 -10.04 16.44
C GLY A 176 -12.15 -9.13 16.99
N PHE A 177 -13.27 -9.71 17.41
CA PHE A 177 -14.43 -8.95 17.86
C PHE A 177 -14.09 -7.97 19.01
N ALA A 178 -13.32 -8.40 20.00
CA ALA A 178 -12.93 -7.57 21.14
C ALA A 178 -11.72 -6.65 20.87
N HIS A 179 -11.03 -6.83 19.75
CA HIS A 179 -9.85 -6.03 19.38
C HIS A 179 -9.82 -5.76 17.88
N GLY A 180 -10.26 -4.59 17.49
CA GLY A 180 -10.42 -4.18 16.09
C GLY A 180 -11.86 -4.28 15.57
N GLY A 181 -12.68 -5.18 16.14
CA GLY A 181 -14.07 -5.38 15.75
C GLY A 181 -15.13 -4.78 16.70
N ASN A 182 -14.70 -4.18 17.82
CA ASN A 182 -15.61 -3.67 18.86
C ASN A 182 -16.43 -2.43 18.45
N GLY A 183 -16.16 -1.81 17.32
CA GLY A 183 -17.02 -0.77 16.73
C GLY A 183 -18.34 -1.28 16.17
N TYR A 184 -18.49 -2.60 15.98
CA TYR A 184 -19.69 -3.20 15.41
C TYR A 184 -20.95 -2.91 16.25
N GLU A 185 -20.89 -3.12 17.56
CA GLU A 185 -22.05 -2.90 18.46
C GLU A 185 -22.45 -1.42 18.50
N ALA A 186 -21.47 -0.51 18.48
CA ALA A 186 -21.75 0.92 18.44
C ALA A 186 -22.44 1.31 17.11
N ALA A 187 -21.96 0.78 15.98
CA ALA A 187 -22.60 1.02 14.69
C ALA A 187 -24.03 0.46 14.64
N ALA A 188 -24.23 -0.78 15.12
CA ALA A 188 -25.55 -1.39 15.19
C ALA A 188 -26.51 -0.53 16.03
N PHE A 189 -26.09 -0.10 17.21
CA PHE A 189 -26.88 0.78 18.08
C PHE A 189 -27.28 2.10 17.37
N LEU A 190 -26.36 2.74 16.66
CA LEU A 190 -26.62 4.00 15.96
C LEU A 190 -27.60 3.82 14.79
N ILE A 191 -27.61 2.65 14.14
CA ILE A 191 -28.52 2.37 13.02
C ILE A 191 -29.96 2.14 13.53
N GLU A 192 -30.12 1.66 14.76
CA GLU A 192 -31.42 1.34 15.36
C GLU A 192 -32.12 2.58 15.94
N GLN A 193 -31.44 3.74 16.08
CA GLN A 193 -32.03 5.01 16.57
C GLN A 193 -32.69 5.82 15.44
#